data_3d042fa5cc675286bd4f6890178bffd5
#
_entry.id   3d042fa5cc675286bd4f6890178bffd5
#
_cell.length_a   1.000
_cell.length_b   1.000
_cell.length_c   1.000
_cell.angle_alpha   90.00
_cell.angle_beta   90.00
_cell.angle_gamma   90.00
#
_symmetry.space_group_name_H-M   'P 1'
#
loop_
_entity.id
_entity.type
_entity.pdbx_description
1 polymer ?
#
loop_
_entity_poly.entity_id
_entity_poly.type
_entity_poly.pdbx_seq_one_letter_code
_entity_poly.pdbx_strand_id
1 'polypeptide(L)'
;MRMLNVKYLLSPQPINFPGLIQIRQGKIKTGRGNLPVTLYELDDFQPRAWFVENVEVHTGKILPWDIFTAQSFDPGRTAFVSHTDIESNRSFTLGSVTDIQYSLHELTVKTESTAEGFLVISEVYYPLRWKANIDGKEVEYFETNGVIRGLIVPPGNHEVKFIYDRSSFRKGSTISTVVFLLCIGIIAFGWVKSPVL
;
A
#
# COMPACT_ATOMS: atom_id res chain seq x y z
N MET A 1 2.18 4.58 13.14
CA MET A 1 1.33 3.39 13.25
C MET A 1 -0.12 3.66 12.85
N ARG A 2 -0.77 4.75 13.33
CA ARG A 2 -2.18 5.06 13.04
C ARG A 2 -2.52 5.01 11.55
N MET A 3 -1.74 5.66 10.69
CA MET A 3 -1.93 5.75 9.24
C MET A 3 -1.58 4.46 8.46
N LEU A 4 -0.98 3.46 9.11
CA LEU A 4 -0.55 2.22 8.46
C LEU A 4 -1.55 1.08 8.64
N ASN A 5 -2.76 1.37 9.06
CA ASN A 5 -3.82 0.38 9.33
C ASN A 5 -3.37 -0.71 10.33
N VAL A 6 -2.51 -0.34 11.28
CA VAL A 6 -2.03 -1.25 12.32
C VAL A 6 -3.00 -1.19 13.49
N LYS A 7 -3.76 -2.27 13.69
CA LYS A 7 -4.69 -2.41 14.81
C LYS A 7 -4.05 -3.09 16.01
N TYR A 8 -3.25 -4.11 15.77
CA TYR A 8 -2.62 -4.90 16.83
C TYR A 8 -1.11 -4.83 16.74
N LEU A 9 -0.46 -4.75 17.90
CA LEU A 9 0.99 -4.78 18.03
C LEU A 9 1.41 -5.86 19.04
N LEU A 10 2.36 -6.69 18.63
CA LEU A 10 2.94 -7.69 19.49
C LEU A 10 4.38 -7.30 19.81
N SER A 11 4.70 -7.16 21.09
CA SER A 11 6.03 -6.73 21.53
C SER A 11 6.60 -7.62 22.64
N PRO A 12 7.90 -7.97 22.55
CA PRO A 12 8.60 -8.65 23.64
C PRO A 12 8.95 -7.71 24.80
N GLN A 13 8.89 -6.41 24.57
CA GLN A 13 9.15 -5.39 25.59
C GLN A 13 7.90 -4.57 25.87
N PRO A 14 7.71 -4.08 27.10
CA PRO A 14 6.64 -3.15 27.40
C PRO A 14 6.74 -1.89 26.53
N ILE A 15 5.63 -1.49 25.93
CA ILE A 15 5.54 -0.25 25.16
C ILE A 15 4.57 0.68 25.87
N ASN A 16 5.06 1.89 26.15
CA ASN A 16 4.22 2.99 26.63
C ASN A 16 4.06 4.00 25.49
N PHE A 17 2.94 3.93 24.79
CA PHE A 17 2.59 4.83 23.68
C PHE A 17 1.13 5.23 23.82
N PRO A 18 0.79 6.53 23.64
CA PRO A 18 -0.58 6.99 23.70
C PRO A 18 -1.48 6.23 22.70
N GLY A 19 -2.66 5.75 23.18
CA GLY A 19 -3.61 4.99 22.38
C GLY A 19 -3.30 3.50 22.24
N LEU A 20 -2.21 2.98 22.84
CA LEU A 20 -1.96 1.55 22.95
C LEU A 20 -2.57 0.98 24.23
N ILE A 21 -3.53 0.07 24.06
CA ILE A 21 -4.19 -0.63 25.16
C ILE A 21 -3.62 -2.03 25.24
N GLN A 22 -3.09 -2.41 26.41
CA GLN A 22 -2.63 -3.77 26.64
C GLN A 22 -3.83 -4.71 26.70
N ILE A 23 -3.88 -5.72 25.81
CA ILE A 23 -4.98 -6.70 25.79
C ILE A 23 -4.58 -7.96 26.56
N ARG A 24 -3.38 -8.50 26.27
CA ARG A 24 -2.97 -9.81 26.78
C ARG A 24 -1.45 -9.95 26.85
N GLN A 25 -1.00 -10.69 27.87
CA GLN A 25 0.37 -11.19 27.93
C GLN A 25 0.41 -12.68 27.63
N GLY A 26 1.47 -13.13 26.98
CA GLY A 26 1.65 -14.51 26.58
C GLY A 26 3.10 -14.86 26.33
N LYS A 27 3.32 -16.03 25.76
CA LYS A 27 4.66 -16.49 25.35
C LYS A 27 4.58 -17.07 23.95
N ILE A 28 5.53 -16.72 23.10
CA ILE A 28 5.70 -17.31 21.78
C ILE A 28 6.84 -18.32 21.84
N LYS A 29 6.60 -19.53 21.36
CA LYS A 29 7.64 -20.56 21.22
C LYS A 29 8.53 -20.20 20.03
N THR A 30 9.81 -20.02 20.29
CA THR A 30 10.83 -19.76 19.27
C THR A 30 11.85 -20.91 19.26
N GLY A 31 12.70 -20.97 18.24
CA GLY A 31 13.80 -21.96 18.17
C GLY A 31 14.81 -21.84 19.31
N ARG A 32 14.80 -20.71 20.07
CA ARG A 32 15.68 -20.46 21.23
C ARG A 32 14.95 -20.52 22.57
N GLY A 33 13.69 -20.98 22.61
CA GLY A 33 12.89 -21.06 23.82
C GLY A 33 11.61 -20.22 23.77
N ASN A 34 11.00 -19.99 24.92
CA ASN A 34 9.78 -19.21 25.06
C ASN A 34 10.09 -17.72 25.22
N LEU A 35 9.65 -16.91 24.28
CA LEU A 35 9.77 -15.45 24.33
C LEU A 35 8.49 -14.87 24.95
N PRO A 36 8.58 -14.15 26.10
CA PRO A 36 7.42 -13.42 26.62
C PRO A 36 7.05 -12.30 25.66
N VAL A 37 5.76 -12.10 25.45
CA VAL A 37 5.22 -11.06 24.56
C VAL A 37 3.96 -10.47 25.14
N THR A 38 3.72 -9.20 24.82
CA THR A 38 2.50 -8.48 25.16
C THR A 38 1.78 -8.07 23.87
N LEU A 39 0.50 -8.39 23.79
CA LEU A 39 -0.39 -7.94 22.72
C LEU A 39 -1.04 -6.63 23.12
N TYR A 40 -0.90 -5.65 22.27
CA TYR A 40 -1.53 -4.34 22.39
C TYR A 40 -2.54 -4.13 21.25
N GLU A 41 -3.57 -3.37 21.51
CA GLU A 41 -4.50 -2.81 20.52
C GLU A 41 -4.30 -1.30 20.43
N LEU A 42 -4.27 -0.77 19.22
CA LEU A 42 -4.25 0.66 18.95
C LEU A 42 -5.71 1.09 18.73
N ASP A 43 -6.25 1.95 19.60
CA ASP A 43 -7.66 2.36 19.57
C ASP A 43 -7.97 3.41 18.48
N ASP A 44 -6.94 4.11 18.00
CA ASP A 44 -7.06 5.20 17.03
C ASP A 44 -6.24 4.87 15.76
N PHE A 45 -6.56 3.75 15.10
CA PHE A 45 -5.97 3.39 13.83
C PHE A 45 -6.88 3.82 12.67
N GLN A 46 -6.26 4.27 11.57
CA GLN A 46 -7.01 4.59 10.36
C GLN A 46 -7.42 3.32 9.62
N PRO A 47 -8.58 3.34 8.93
CA PRO A 47 -8.98 2.24 8.06
C PRO A 47 -7.99 2.08 6.90
N ARG A 48 -8.20 1.10 6.05
CA ARG A 48 -7.32 0.84 4.89
C ARG A 48 -7.37 1.94 3.84
N ALA A 49 -8.50 2.62 3.71
CA ALA A 49 -8.69 3.77 2.84
C ALA A 49 -9.61 4.78 3.52
N TRP A 50 -9.27 6.07 3.42
CA TRP A 50 -10.04 7.15 4.02
C TRP A 50 -9.81 8.47 3.28
N PHE A 51 -10.75 9.38 3.38
CA PHE A 51 -10.59 10.74 2.88
C PHE A 51 -10.01 11.67 3.94
N VAL A 52 -9.24 12.67 3.51
CA VAL A 52 -8.71 13.73 4.37
C VAL A 52 -9.19 15.09 3.92
N GLU A 53 -9.28 16.02 4.87
CA GLU A 53 -9.71 17.41 4.62
C GLU A 53 -8.57 18.28 4.07
N ASN A 54 -7.35 18.05 4.54
CA ASN A 54 -6.22 18.91 4.24
C ASN A 54 -5.08 18.12 3.59
N VAL A 55 -4.49 18.72 2.58
CA VAL A 55 -3.27 18.21 1.94
C VAL A 55 -2.20 19.28 2.02
N GLU A 56 -1.09 18.94 2.64
CA GLU A 56 0.10 19.75 2.75
C GLU A 56 1.20 19.20 1.84
N VAL A 57 1.76 20.06 0.99
CA VAL A 57 2.84 19.65 0.09
C VAL A 57 4.20 19.86 0.77
N HIS A 58 4.97 18.80 0.83
CA HIS A 58 6.34 18.84 1.32
C HIS A 58 7.33 18.86 0.15
N THR A 59 8.08 19.93 0.02
CA THR A 59 9.06 20.11 -1.08
C THR A 59 10.44 19.53 -0.78
N GLY A 60 10.65 19.02 0.43
CA GLY A 60 11.90 18.40 0.84
C GLY A 60 12.07 16.99 0.27
N LYS A 61 13.32 16.55 0.12
CA LYS A 61 13.66 15.21 -0.41
C LYS A 61 13.18 14.07 0.48
N ILE A 62 13.05 14.31 1.77
CA ILE A 62 12.59 13.34 2.78
C ILE A 62 11.65 14.06 3.72
N LEU A 63 10.48 13.49 3.96
CA LEU A 63 9.54 14.00 4.93
C LEU A 63 10.07 13.72 6.36
N PRO A 64 10.23 14.74 7.21
CA PRO A 64 10.73 14.56 8.57
C PRO A 64 9.77 13.69 9.39
N TRP A 65 10.30 12.65 10.04
CA TRP A 65 9.48 11.71 10.83
C TRP A 65 8.87 12.31 12.10
N ASP A 66 9.44 13.38 12.61
CA ASP A 66 8.94 14.13 13.76
C ASP A 66 7.56 14.75 13.51
N ILE A 67 7.23 15.07 12.25
CA ILE A 67 5.89 15.52 11.85
C ILE A 67 4.81 14.48 12.27
N PHE A 68 5.09 13.19 12.07
CA PHE A 68 4.15 12.12 12.40
C PHE A 68 4.09 11.77 13.89
N THR A 69 5.04 12.26 14.68
CA THR A 69 5.09 12.09 16.13
C THR A 69 4.54 13.32 16.88
N ALA A 70 4.35 14.43 16.16
CA ALA A 70 3.75 15.63 16.73
C ALA A 70 2.33 15.37 17.20
N GLN A 71 1.97 15.85 18.38
CA GLN A 71 0.59 15.73 18.94
C GLN A 71 -0.46 16.40 18.06
N SER A 72 -0.07 17.38 17.25
CA SER A 72 -0.94 18.10 16.33
C SER A 72 -1.25 17.35 15.04
N PHE A 73 -0.51 16.27 14.72
CA PHE A 73 -0.75 15.51 13.50
C PHE A 73 -1.88 14.52 13.68
N ASP A 74 -2.93 14.74 12.92
CA ASP A 74 -4.07 13.82 12.80
C ASP A 74 -4.11 13.22 11.39
N PRO A 75 -3.73 11.95 11.22
CA PRO A 75 -3.72 11.29 9.90
C PRO A 75 -5.13 11.10 9.31
N GLY A 76 -6.18 11.23 10.12
CA GLY A 76 -7.56 11.19 9.65
C GLY A 76 -8.01 12.49 8.98
N ARG A 77 -7.31 13.60 9.21
CA ARG A 77 -7.66 14.92 8.69
C ARG A 77 -6.64 15.52 7.74
N THR A 78 -5.37 15.20 7.92
CA THR A 78 -4.26 15.81 7.15
C THR A 78 -3.37 14.75 6.53
N ALA A 79 -3.03 14.95 5.27
CA ALA A 79 -2.03 14.16 4.55
C ALA A 79 -0.90 15.06 4.06
N PHE A 80 0.33 14.55 4.13
CA PHE A 80 1.50 15.16 3.53
C PHE A 80 1.81 14.48 2.21
N VAL A 81 1.99 15.27 1.14
CA VAL A 81 2.27 14.77 -0.19
C VAL A 81 3.62 15.29 -0.66
N SER A 82 4.47 14.40 -1.16
CA SER A 82 5.78 14.75 -1.66
C SER A 82 5.70 15.15 -3.13
N HIS A 83 6.30 16.27 -3.47
CA HIS A 83 6.64 16.68 -4.84
C HIS A 83 5.50 16.57 -5.85
N THR A 84 4.56 17.52 -5.87
CA THR A 84 3.38 17.44 -6.73
C THR A 84 2.99 18.80 -7.30
N ASP A 85 2.17 18.76 -8.34
CA ASP A 85 1.45 19.93 -8.88
C ASP A 85 0.22 20.32 -8.05
N ILE A 86 -0.01 19.63 -6.90
CA ILE A 86 -1.06 20.00 -5.95
C ILE A 86 -0.61 21.29 -5.23
N GLU A 87 -1.50 22.27 -5.18
CA GLU A 87 -1.28 23.47 -4.37
C GLU A 87 -1.19 23.11 -2.88
N SER A 88 -0.16 23.63 -2.21
CA SER A 88 0.01 23.42 -0.77
C SER A 88 -1.15 24.02 0.02
N ASN A 89 -1.54 23.36 1.13
CA ASN A 89 -2.66 23.75 2.00
C ASN A 89 -4.01 23.73 1.29
N ARG A 90 -4.17 22.85 0.30
CA ARG A 90 -5.44 22.64 -0.38
C ARG A 90 -6.40 21.87 0.53
N SER A 91 -7.63 22.39 0.66
CA SER A 91 -8.71 21.73 1.38
C SER A 91 -9.56 20.91 0.41
N PHE A 92 -9.93 19.70 0.85
CA PHE A 92 -10.76 18.77 0.11
C PHE A 92 -12.06 18.45 0.88
N THR A 93 -13.03 17.94 0.17
CA THR A 93 -14.27 17.47 0.80
C THR A 93 -14.09 16.04 1.30
N LEU A 94 -14.55 15.75 2.49
CA LEU A 94 -14.60 14.39 3.00
C LEU A 94 -15.63 13.58 2.21
N GLY A 95 -15.15 12.52 1.57
CA GLY A 95 -15.99 11.49 1.00
C GLY A 95 -16.13 10.30 1.93
N SER A 96 -16.83 9.28 1.48
CA SER A 96 -16.93 7.98 2.15
C SER A 96 -16.35 6.86 1.30
N VAL A 97 -15.76 5.88 1.95
CA VAL A 97 -15.36 4.61 1.34
C VAL A 97 -16.45 3.59 1.63
N THR A 98 -17.11 3.10 0.59
CA THR A 98 -18.28 2.23 0.71
C THR A 98 -17.93 0.74 0.61
N ASP A 99 -16.84 0.40 -0.09
CA ASP A 99 -16.38 -0.98 -0.27
C ASP A 99 -14.88 -1.04 -0.55
N ILE A 100 -14.21 -2.10 -0.09
CA ILE A 100 -12.80 -2.36 -0.38
C ILE A 100 -12.65 -3.84 -0.71
N GLN A 101 -12.11 -4.14 -1.89
CA GLN A 101 -11.85 -5.50 -2.33
C GLN A 101 -10.37 -5.70 -2.65
N TYR A 102 -9.84 -6.83 -2.22
CA TYR A 102 -8.45 -7.21 -2.40
C TYR A 102 -8.29 -8.45 -3.26
N SER A 103 -7.33 -8.37 -4.17
CA SER A 103 -6.76 -9.53 -4.84
C SER A 103 -5.24 -9.47 -4.82
N LEU A 104 -4.56 -10.50 -5.32
CA LEU A 104 -3.09 -10.55 -5.36
C LEU A 104 -2.46 -9.41 -6.17
N HIS A 105 -3.18 -8.88 -7.14
CA HIS A 105 -2.64 -7.91 -8.11
C HIS A 105 -3.55 -6.70 -8.30
N GLU A 106 -4.59 -6.58 -7.52
CA GLU A 106 -5.56 -5.50 -7.63
C GLU A 106 -6.14 -5.13 -6.27
N LEU A 107 -6.26 -3.85 -6.03
CA LEU A 107 -7.02 -3.26 -4.94
C LEU A 107 -8.12 -2.42 -5.56
N THR A 108 -9.36 -2.68 -5.23
CA THR A 108 -10.51 -1.88 -5.64
C THR A 108 -11.12 -1.19 -4.43
N VAL A 109 -11.34 0.11 -4.53
CA VAL A 109 -11.98 0.95 -3.52
C VAL A 109 -13.17 1.65 -4.15
N LYS A 110 -14.36 1.46 -3.62
CA LYS A 110 -15.54 2.23 -4.02
C LYS A 110 -15.73 3.43 -3.12
N THR A 111 -15.95 4.57 -3.72
CA THR A 111 -16.03 5.85 -3.03
C THR A 111 -17.27 6.62 -3.42
N GLU A 112 -17.73 7.47 -2.49
CA GLU A 112 -18.80 8.44 -2.71
C GLU A 112 -18.39 9.78 -2.11
N SER A 113 -18.49 10.86 -2.90
CA SER A 113 -18.17 12.21 -2.45
C SER A 113 -19.05 13.24 -3.17
N THR A 114 -19.46 14.29 -2.45
CA THR A 114 -20.27 15.39 -3.01
C THR A 114 -19.43 16.41 -3.79
N ALA A 115 -18.14 16.47 -3.54
CA ALA A 115 -17.18 17.32 -4.24
C ALA A 115 -15.85 16.58 -4.37
N GLU A 116 -14.86 17.22 -4.98
CA GLU A 116 -13.52 16.65 -5.11
C GLU A 116 -12.91 16.32 -3.73
N GLY A 117 -12.40 15.11 -3.57
CA GLY A 117 -11.84 14.60 -2.33
C GLY A 117 -10.41 14.06 -2.51
N PHE A 118 -9.63 14.04 -1.43
CA PHE A 118 -8.33 13.39 -1.42
C PHE A 118 -8.42 12.06 -0.65
N LEU A 119 -8.29 10.96 -1.38
CA LEU A 119 -8.35 9.60 -0.85
C LEU A 119 -6.94 9.13 -0.49
N VAL A 120 -6.74 8.77 0.78
CA VAL A 120 -5.52 8.13 1.28
C VAL A 120 -5.73 6.64 1.39
N ILE A 121 -4.74 5.86 0.97
CA ILE A 121 -4.78 4.40 1.01
C ILE A 121 -3.53 3.89 1.72
N SER A 122 -3.74 3.12 2.79
CA SER A 122 -2.68 2.52 3.60
C SER A 122 -2.02 1.33 2.90
N GLU A 123 -1.44 1.62 1.74
CA GLU A 123 -0.65 0.70 0.93
C GLU A 123 0.64 1.40 0.48
N VAL A 124 1.72 0.66 0.38
CA VAL A 124 3.04 1.21 0.03
C VAL A 124 3.00 1.89 -1.35
N TYR A 125 3.48 3.13 -1.41
CA TYR A 125 3.68 3.85 -2.67
C TYR A 125 4.79 3.18 -3.49
N TYR A 126 4.43 2.63 -4.67
CA TYR A 126 5.38 2.00 -5.58
C TYR A 126 4.94 2.20 -7.04
N PRO A 127 5.18 3.39 -7.62
CA PRO A 127 4.65 3.77 -8.94
C PRO A 127 5.28 3.01 -10.11
N LEU A 128 6.43 2.36 -9.91
CA LEU A 128 7.08 1.56 -10.96
C LEU A 128 6.24 0.36 -11.41
N ARG A 129 5.35 -0.14 -10.56
CA ARG A 129 4.58 -1.36 -10.82
C ARG A 129 3.09 -1.24 -10.59
N TRP A 130 2.67 -0.32 -9.74
CA TRP A 130 1.26 -0.08 -9.50
C TRP A 130 0.78 1.07 -10.34
N LYS A 131 -0.40 0.93 -10.94
CA LYS A 131 -1.10 1.97 -11.69
C LYS A 131 -2.45 2.21 -11.04
N ALA A 132 -2.84 3.47 -10.93
CA ALA A 132 -4.14 3.87 -10.43
C ALA A 132 -5.09 4.16 -11.59
N ASN A 133 -6.35 3.76 -11.43
CA ASN A 133 -7.43 4.07 -12.35
C ASN A 133 -8.66 4.53 -11.56
N ILE A 134 -9.40 5.48 -12.12
CA ILE A 134 -10.75 5.83 -11.67
C ILE A 134 -11.70 5.54 -12.83
N ASP A 135 -12.66 4.64 -12.62
CA ASP A 135 -13.64 4.22 -13.62
C ASP A 135 -13.00 3.77 -14.95
N GLY A 136 -11.87 3.08 -14.85
CA GLY A 136 -11.12 2.56 -15.99
C GLY A 136 -10.17 3.56 -16.68
N LYS A 137 -10.12 4.82 -16.24
CA LYS A 137 -9.15 5.81 -16.74
C LYS A 137 -7.95 5.87 -15.82
N GLU A 138 -6.74 5.74 -16.39
CA GLU A 138 -5.49 5.88 -15.64
C GLU A 138 -5.37 7.31 -15.07
N VAL A 139 -5.04 7.41 -13.79
CA VAL A 139 -4.86 8.66 -13.07
C VAL A 139 -3.54 8.67 -12.32
N GLU A 140 -3.04 9.85 -12.04
CA GLU A 140 -1.88 10.03 -11.19
C GLU A 140 -2.24 9.76 -9.72
N TYR A 141 -1.28 9.23 -8.97
CA TYR A 141 -1.37 9.08 -7.52
C TYR A 141 -0.03 9.44 -6.88
N PHE A 142 -0.07 9.85 -5.63
CA PHE A 142 1.01 10.55 -4.97
C PHE A 142 1.58 9.75 -3.81
N GLU A 143 2.88 9.94 -3.59
CA GLU A 143 3.50 9.53 -2.33
C GLU A 143 2.91 10.37 -1.20
N THR A 144 2.24 9.69 -0.28
CA THR A 144 1.50 10.30 0.80
C THR A 144 2.07 9.83 2.13
N ASN A 145 2.23 10.76 3.07
CA ASN A 145 2.79 10.50 4.39
C ASN A 145 4.13 9.74 4.34
N GLY A 146 4.92 9.97 3.28
CA GLY A 146 6.27 9.43 3.08
C GLY A 146 6.36 7.97 2.66
N VAL A 147 5.27 7.18 2.71
CA VAL A 147 5.31 5.74 2.40
C VAL A 147 4.04 5.17 1.78
N ILE A 148 2.89 5.82 1.92
CA ILE A 148 1.59 5.32 1.47
C ILE A 148 1.11 6.07 0.23
N ARG A 149 -0.07 5.74 -0.28
CA ARG A 149 -0.63 6.28 -1.52
C ARG A 149 -1.74 7.27 -1.24
N GLY A 150 -1.86 8.29 -2.07
CA GLY A 150 -3.01 9.17 -2.11
C GLY A 150 -3.35 9.58 -3.53
N LEU A 151 -4.60 9.89 -3.80
CA LEU A 151 -5.03 10.40 -5.10
C LEU A 151 -6.26 11.29 -4.94
N ILE A 152 -6.44 12.17 -5.94
CA ILE A 152 -7.62 13.02 -6.03
C ILE A 152 -8.74 12.23 -6.69
N VAL A 153 -9.91 12.21 -6.05
CA VAL A 153 -11.13 11.58 -6.56
C VAL A 153 -12.15 12.67 -6.89
N PRO A 154 -12.72 12.67 -8.10
CA PRO A 154 -13.73 13.65 -8.48
C PRO A 154 -15.03 13.48 -7.69
N PRO A 155 -15.99 14.43 -7.76
CA PRO A 155 -17.29 14.29 -7.12
C PRO A 155 -18.12 13.17 -7.77
N GLY A 156 -18.86 12.43 -6.97
CA GLY A 156 -19.72 11.32 -7.41
C GLY A 156 -19.40 10.00 -6.77
N ASN A 157 -19.94 8.94 -7.36
CA ASN A 157 -19.64 7.57 -7.01
C ASN A 157 -18.59 7.03 -7.98
N HIS A 158 -17.44 6.61 -7.46
CA HIS A 158 -16.33 6.17 -8.28
C HIS A 158 -15.76 4.84 -7.82
N GLU A 159 -15.23 4.09 -8.78
CA GLU A 159 -14.44 2.89 -8.53
C GLU A 159 -12.96 3.21 -8.79
N VAL A 160 -12.19 3.28 -7.69
CA VAL A 160 -10.75 3.48 -7.71
C VAL A 160 -10.07 2.12 -7.72
N LYS A 161 -9.25 1.85 -8.74
CA LYS A 161 -8.49 0.60 -8.87
C LYS A 161 -6.99 0.85 -8.88
N PHE A 162 -6.28 0.09 -8.09
CA PHE A 162 -4.84 -0.06 -8.20
C PHE A 162 -4.52 -1.42 -8.79
N ILE A 163 -3.80 -1.43 -9.90
CA ILE A 163 -3.47 -2.65 -10.65
C ILE A 163 -1.96 -2.81 -10.74
N TYR A 164 -1.47 -4.01 -10.38
CA TYR A 164 -0.05 -4.33 -10.47
C TYR A 164 0.35 -4.71 -11.90
N ASP A 165 1.26 -3.96 -12.51
CA ASP A 165 1.78 -4.23 -13.86
C ASP A 165 2.72 -5.44 -13.88
N ARG A 166 2.23 -6.53 -14.46
CA ARG A 166 2.95 -7.79 -14.64
C ARG A 166 3.61 -7.94 -16.01
N SER A 167 3.61 -6.90 -16.83
CA SER A 167 4.07 -6.96 -18.23
C SER A 167 5.52 -7.49 -18.35
N SER A 168 6.43 -6.99 -17.52
CA SER A 168 7.83 -7.43 -17.52
C SER A 168 8.00 -8.90 -17.11
N PHE A 169 7.25 -9.34 -16.10
CA PHE A 169 7.24 -10.74 -15.68
C PHE A 169 6.73 -11.66 -16.80
N ARG A 170 5.61 -11.29 -17.42
CA ARG A 170 5.03 -12.06 -18.54
C ARG A 170 6.02 -12.18 -19.70
N LYS A 171 6.66 -11.05 -20.11
CA LYS A 171 7.68 -11.05 -21.16
C LYS A 171 8.85 -11.96 -20.81
N GLY A 172 9.41 -11.83 -19.60
CA GLY A 172 10.52 -12.68 -19.15
C GLY A 172 10.15 -14.17 -19.09
N SER A 173 8.99 -14.49 -18.55
CA SER A 173 8.49 -15.87 -18.49
C SER A 173 8.31 -16.48 -19.90
N THR A 174 7.75 -15.71 -20.84
CA THR A 174 7.59 -16.18 -22.22
C THR A 174 8.94 -16.48 -22.87
N ILE A 175 9.92 -15.57 -22.75
CA ILE A 175 11.27 -15.78 -23.29
C ILE A 175 11.92 -17.03 -22.68
N SER A 176 11.86 -17.17 -21.35
CA SER A 176 12.41 -18.32 -20.65
C SER A 176 11.76 -19.63 -21.08
N THR A 177 10.44 -19.63 -21.24
CA THR A 177 9.71 -20.83 -21.72
C THR A 177 10.13 -21.22 -23.14
N VAL A 178 10.25 -20.26 -24.06
CA VAL A 178 10.68 -20.52 -25.43
C VAL A 178 12.09 -21.09 -25.45
N VAL A 179 13.04 -20.49 -24.73
CA VAL A 179 14.42 -20.99 -24.65
C VAL A 179 14.46 -22.39 -24.04
N PHE A 180 13.70 -22.64 -22.98
CA PHE A 180 13.62 -23.96 -22.35
C PHE A 180 13.12 -25.04 -23.33
N LEU A 181 12.07 -24.75 -24.09
CA LEU A 181 11.54 -25.67 -25.11
C LEU A 181 12.55 -25.92 -26.24
N LEU A 182 13.26 -24.89 -26.67
CA LEU A 182 14.32 -25.03 -27.66
C LEU A 182 15.45 -25.95 -27.15
N CYS A 183 15.89 -25.77 -25.91
CA CYS A 183 16.91 -26.65 -25.31
C CYS A 183 16.44 -28.10 -25.25
N ILE A 184 15.19 -28.34 -24.82
CA ILE A 184 14.63 -29.72 -24.85
C ILE A 184 14.60 -30.26 -26.26
N GLY A 185 14.18 -29.49 -27.24
CA GLY A 185 14.16 -29.90 -28.66
C GLY A 185 15.53 -30.31 -29.19
N ILE A 186 16.58 -29.54 -28.88
CA ILE A 186 17.96 -29.84 -29.27
C ILE A 186 18.45 -31.15 -28.63
N ILE A 187 18.17 -31.34 -27.33
CA ILE A 187 18.54 -32.57 -26.62
C ILE A 187 17.82 -33.76 -27.21
N ALA A 188 16.50 -33.67 -27.41
CA ALA A 188 15.73 -34.75 -28.01
C ALA A 188 16.21 -35.10 -29.44
N PHE A 189 16.50 -34.08 -30.25
CA PHE A 189 17.04 -34.28 -31.59
C PHE A 189 18.43 -34.94 -31.59
N GLY A 190 19.30 -34.55 -30.64
CA GLY A 190 20.61 -35.20 -30.44
C GLY A 190 20.48 -36.68 -30.08
N TRP A 191 19.53 -37.04 -29.21
CA TRP A 191 19.26 -38.43 -28.83
C TRP A 191 18.75 -39.28 -30.00
N VAL A 192 17.90 -38.73 -30.85
CA VAL A 192 17.36 -39.45 -32.03
C VAL A 192 18.46 -39.71 -33.06
N LYS A 193 19.47 -38.84 -33.18
CA LYS A 193 20.57 -38.99 -34.14
C LYS A 193 21.77 -39.78 -33.61
N SER A 194 21.86 -40.10 -32.34
CA SER A 194 22.90 -40.93 -31.78
C SER A 194 22.55 -42.40 -32.04
N PRO A 195 23.14 -43.09 -33.02
CA PRO A 195 22.92 -44.53 -33.16
C PRO A 195 23.50 -45.19 -31.91
N VAL A 196 22.69 -46.00 -31.26
CA VAL A 196 23.15 -46.94 -30.22
C VAL A 196 24.21 -47.84 -30.88
N LEU A 197 25.47 -47.66 -30.50
CA LEU A 197 26.57 -48.58 -30.82
C LEU A 197 26.39 -49.85 -30.00
#